data_e7d126c45c34216cb9a031f0a96ebf5e
#
_entry.id   e7d126c45c34216cb9a031f0a96ebf5e
#
_cell.length_a   1.000
_cell.length_b   1.000
_cell.length_c   1.000
_cell.angle_alpha   90.00
_cell.angle_beta   90.00
_cell.angle_gamma   90.00
#
_symmetry.space_group_name_H-M   'P 1'
#
loop_
_entity.id
_entity.type
_entity.pdbx_description
1 polymer ?
#
loop_
_entity_poly.entity_id
_entity_poly.type
_entity_poly.pdbx_seq_one_letter_code
_entity_poly.pdbx_strand_id
1 'polypeptide(L)'
;MIKKKNTVLDLFCGCGGISYGFHLAGFDIIGGVDFNEDATKTFKHNFKSAKMHHGYIERITDEEILQDYSGVDIIVGGPPCQGFSSANRWQK
;
A
#
# COMPACT_ATOMS: atom_id res chain seq x y z
N MET A 1 16.57 10.78 -22.78
CA MET A 1 16.73 10.25 -21.42
C MET A 1 15.40 9.77 -20.89
N ILE A 2 15.38 8.57 -20.32
CA ILE A 2 14.15 8.01 -19.78
C ILE A 2 13.94 8.57 -18.38
N LYS A 3 12.79 9.19 -18.18
CA LYS A 3 12.43 9.71 -16.86
C LYS A 3 11.98 8.59 -15.96
N LYS A 4 12.56 8.50 -14.77
CA LYS A 4 12.19 7.50 -13.80
C LYS A 4 10.77 7.78 -13.26
N LYS A 5 9.95 6.74 -13.16
CA LYS A 5 8.63 6.87 -12.57
C LYS A 5 8.74 7.07 -11.06
N ASN A 6 7.83 7.86 -10.51
CA ASN A 6 7.70 7.95 -9.06
C ASN A 6 7.13 6.65 -8.51
N THR A 7 7.63 6.25 -7.36
CA THR A 7 7.27 4.99 -6.73
C THR A 7 6.26 5.20 -5.60
N VAL A 8 5.39 4.22 -5.43
CA VAL A 8 4.30 4.29 -4.45
C VAL A 8 4.30 3.04 -3.58
N LEU A 9 4.19 3.24 -2.27
CA LEU A 9 3.93 2.19 -1.30
C LEU A 9 2.52 2.40 -0.74
N ASP A 10 1.68 1.39 -0.82
CA ASP A 10 0.28 1.46 -0.40
C ASP A 10 0.09 0.73 0.93
N LEU A 11 -0.08 1.48 2.00
CA LEU A 11 -0.42 0.93 3.31
C LEU A 11 -1.94 0.70 3.33
N PHE A 12 -2.37 -0.41 3.93
CA PHE A 12 -3.80 -0.80 3.92
C PHE A 12 -4.32 -0.95 2.50
N CYS A 13 -3.57 -1.66 1.66
CA CYS A 13 -3.83 -1.68 0.23
C CYS A 13 -5.15 -2.35 -0.18
N GLY A 14 -5.68 -3.22 0.66
CA GLY A 14 -6.87 -3.97 0.28
C GLY A 14 -6.63 -4.72 -1.02
N CYS A 15 -7.58 -4.69 -1.92
CA CYS A 15 -7.44 -5.31 -3.24
C CYS A 15 -6.72 -4.42 -4.25
N GLY A 16 -6.33 -3.20 -3.86
CA GLY A 16 -5.50 -2.36 -4.70
C GLY A 16 -6.21 -1.25 -5.46
N GLY A 17 -7.38 -0.82 -5.00
CA GLY A 17 -8.14 0.22 -5.69
C GLY A 17 -7.39 1.54 -5.82
N ILE A 18 -6.81 2.03 -4.72
CA ILE A 18 -6.04 3.28 -4.74
C ILE A 18 -4.77 3.12 -5.57
N SER A 19 -4.09 1.99 -5.40
CA SER A 19 -2.88 1.71 -6.18
C SER A 19 -3.17 1.63 -7.66
N TYR A 20 -4.31 1.08 -8.04
CA TYR A 20 -4.67 1.01 -9.44
C TYR A 20 -4.84 2.41 -10.04
N GLY A 21 -5.45 3.33 -9.28
CA GLY A 21 -5.55 4.72 -9.70
C GLY A 21 -4.19 5.37 -9.92
N PHE A 22 -3.25 5.15 -9.00
CA PHE A 22 -1.89 5.65 -9.17
C PHE A 22 -1.20 5.00 -10.37
N HIS A 23 -1.40 3.70 -10.56
CA HIS A 23 -0.83 2.99 -11.69
C HIS A 23 -1.31 3.60 -13.02
N LEU A 24 -2.61 3.87 -13.14
CA LEU A 24 -3.17 4.49 -14.33
C LEU A 24 -2.60 5.90 -14.57
N ALA A 25 -2.23 6.58 -13.51
CA ALA A 25 -1.62 7.92 -13.60
C ALA A 25 -0.12 7.87 -13.90
N GLY A 26 0.45 6.69 -14.08
CA GLY A 26 1.85 6.55 -14.47
C GLY A 26 2.82 6.33 -13.32
N PHE A 27 2.32 6.07 -12.12
CA PHE A 27 3.18 5.76 -10.97
C PHE A 27 3.53 4.28 -10.94
N ASP A 28 4.64 3.97 -10.30
CA ASP A 28 5.12 2.59 -10.14
C ASP A 28 4.80 2.10 -8.74
N ILE A 29 3.94 1.10 -8.64
CA ILE A 29 3.51 0.54 -7.36
C ILE A 29 4.54 -0.50 -6.93
N ILE A 30 5.35 -0.16 -5.94
CA ILE A 30 6.46 -1.02 -5.52
C ILE A 30 6.11 -1.90 -4.32
N GLY A 31 5.03 -1.62 -3.63
CA GLY A 31 4.67 -2.43 -2.49
C GLY A 31 3.28 -2.17 -1.97
N GLY A 32 2.82 -3.07 -1.14
CA GLY A 32 1.55 -2.95 -0.46
C GLY A 32 1.58 -3.69 0.86
N VAL A 33 0.77 -3.22 1.80
CA VAL A 33 0.63 -3.81 3.12
C VAL A 33 -0.85 -3.95 3.44
N ASP A 34 -1.26 -5.12 3.88
CA ASP A 34 -2.62 -5.32 4.38
C ASP A 34 -2.65 -6.54 5.29
N PHE A 35 -3.56 -6.55 6.25
CA PHE A 35 -3.72 -7.68 7.15
C PHE A 35 -4.62 -8.77 6.57
N ASN A 36 -5.41 -8.47 5.56
CA ASN A 36 -6.34 -9.42 4.96
C ASN A 36 -5.64 -10.27 3.91
N GLU A 37 -5.62 -11.58 4.11
CA GLU A 37 -4.91 -12.49 3.23
C GLU A 37 -5.46 -12.48 1.82
N ASP A 38 -6.78 -12.51 1.67
CA ASP A 38 -7.38 -12.51 0.34
C ASP A 38 -7.12 -11.23 -0.40
N ALA A 39 -7.16 -10.09 0.30
CA ALA A 39 -6.85 -8.81 -0.30
C ALA A 39 -5.40 -8.75 -0.78
N THR A 40 -4.46 -9.27 0.02
CA THR A 40 -3.05 -9.26 -0.37
C THR A 40 -2.79 -10.15 -1.58
N LYS A 41 -3.49 -11.27 -1.68
CA LYS A 41 -3.37 -12.14 -2.85
C LYS A 41 -3.88 -11.43 -4.10
N THR A 42 -5.01 -10.75 -4.01
CA THR A 42 -5.56 -10.01 -5.13
C THR A 42 -4.63 -8.88 -5.54
N PHE A 43 -4.11 -8.14 -4.57
CA PHE A 43 -3.16 -7.07 -4.84
C PHE A 43 -1.91 -7.60 -5.55
N LYS A 44 -1.36 -8.69 -5.04
CA LYS A 44 -0.16 -9.29 -5.63
C LYS A 44 -0.41 -9.79 -7.05
N HIS A 45 -1.61 -10.29 -7.30
CA HIS A 45 -1.99 -10.71 -8.63
C HIS A 45 -2.00 -9.54 -9.62
N ASN A 46 -2.48 -8.38 -9.16
CA ASN A 46 -2.57 -7.18 -10.00
C ASN A 46 -1.25 -6.43 -10.13
N PHE A 47 -0.40 -6.51 -9.11
CA PHE A 47 0.89 -5.80 -9.08
C PHE A 47 2.00 -6.80 -8.79
N LYS A 48 2.34 -7.61 -9.79
CA LYS A 48 3.21 -8.77 -9.59
C LYS A 48 4.63 -8.44 -9.16
N SER A 49 5.12 -7.28 -9.54
CA SER A 49 6.47 -6.85 -9.14
C SER A 49 6.51 -6.16 -7.79
N ALA A 50 5.36 -5.86 -7.20
CA ALA A 50 5.30 -5.21 -5.89
C ALA A 50 5.65 -6.20 -4.79
N LYS A 51 6.34 -5.71 -3.77
CA LYS A 51 6.59 -6.50 -2.57
C LYS A 51 5.44 -6.34 -1.60
N MET A 52 4.80 -7.45 -1.26
CA MET A 52 3.65 -7.45 -0.38
C MET A 52 4.04 -7.87 1.02
N HIS A 53 3.50 -7.15 2.00
CA HIS A 53 3.53 -7.59 3.39
C HIS A 53 2.11 -7.92 3.83
N HIS A 54 1.89 -9.19 4.16
CA HIS A 54 0.63 -9.65 4.73
C HIS A 54 0.75 -9.57 6.25
N GLY A 55 0.09 -8.59 6.85
CA GLY A 55 0.13 -8.41 8.28
C GLY A 55 -0.32 -7.02 8.69
N TYR A 56 -0.23 -6.76 9.98
CA TYR A 56 -0.58 -5.45 10.53
C TYR A 56 0.58 -4.48 10.35
N ILE A 57 0.26 -3.27 9.95
CA ILE A 57 1.27 -2.24 9.71
C ILE A 57 2.12 -1.98 10.96
N GLU A 58 1.53 -2.07 12.14
CA GLU A 58 2.26 -1.82 13.39
C GLU A 58 3.35 -2.86 13.65
N ARG A 59 3.28 -3.99 13.00
CA ARG A 59 4.25 -5.07 13.20
C ARG A 59 5.40 -5.04 12.20
N ILE A 60 5.33 -4.16 11.23
CA ILE A 60 6.41 -4.01 10.26
C ILE A 60 7.48 -3.15 10.89
N THR A 61 8.70 -3.65 10.91
CA THR A 61 9.82 -2.91 11.51
C THR A 61 10.34 -1.85 10.54
N ASP A 62 11.00 -0.83 11.10
CA ASP A 62 11.64 0.18 10.27
C ASP A 62 12.67 -0.44 9.34
N GLU A 63 13.37 -1.49 9.81
CA GLU A 63 14.35 -2.20 9.01
C GLU A 63 13.72 -2.87 7.79
N GLU A 64 12.56 -3.49 7.97
CA GLU A 64 11.84 -4.11 6.85
C GLU A 64 11.41 -3.07 5.82
N ILE A 65 10.93 -1.93 6.30
CA ILE A 65 10.53 -0.85 5.40
C ILE A 65 11.75 -0.31 4.64
N LEU A 66 12.86 -0.09 5.32
CA LEU A 66 14.06 0.39 4.66
C LEU A 66 14.61 -0.62 3.67
N GLN A 67 14.54 -1.90 3.99
CA GLN A 67 15.04 -2.95 3.13
C GLN A 67 14.22 -3.11 1.87
N ASP A 68 12.90 -3.12 2.00
CA ASP A 68 12.00 -3.45 0.90
C ASP A 68 11.53 -2.23 0.12
N TYR A 69 11.45 -1.07 0.77
CA TYR A 69 10.83 0.12 0.18
C TYR A 69 11.71 1.35 0.25
N SER A 70 13.02 1.16 0.37
CA SER A 70 13.95 2.27 0.42
C SER A 70 13.84 3.11 -0.87
N GLY A 71 13.79 4.42 -0.68
CA GLY A 71 13.70 5.32 -1.81
C GLY A 71 12.30 5.50 -2.38
N VAL A 72 11.28 5.00 -1.70
CA VAL A 72 9.90 5.20 -2.15
C VAL A 72 9.57 6.70 -2.11
N ASP A 73 8.90 7.18 -3.16
CA ASP A 73 8.58 8.60 -3.28
C ASP A 73 7.29 8.98 -2.57
N ILE A 74 6.29 8.10 -2.60
CA ILE A 74 4.96 8.40 -2.11
C ILE A 74 4.47 7.22 -1.27
N ILE A 75 3.97 7.53 -0.08
CA ILE A 75 3.31 6.55 0.77
C ILE A 75 1.86 6.96 0.87
N VAL A 76 0.97 6.05 0.49
CA VAL A 76 -0.46 6.28 0.58
C VAL A 76 -1.08 5.21 1.48
N GLY A 77 -2.23 5.52 2.04
CA GLY A 77 -2.91 4.54 2.85
C GLY A 77 -4.28 5.03 3.25
N GLY A 78 -5.30 4.45 2.63
CA GLY A 78 -6.66 4.69 3.08
C GLY A 78 -6.93 3.81 4.28
N PRO A 79 -7.45 4.35 5.37
CA PRO A 79 -7.82 3.49 6.49
C PRO A 79 -8.94 2.54 6.06
N PRO A 80 -9.05 1.36 6.68
CA PRO A 80 -10.14 0.44 6.38
C PRO A 80 -11.49 1.10 6.59
N CYS A 81 -12.50 0.65 5.86
CA CYS A 81 -13.85 1.20 6.02
C CYS A 81 -14.35 1.14 7.46
N GLN A 82 -13.98 0.08 8.16
CA GLN A 82 -14.29 -0.04 9.58
C GLN A 82 -13.66 1.07 10.41
N GLY A 83 -12.46 1.49 10.01
CA GLY A 83 -11.80 2.61 10.64
C GLY A 83 -12.55 3.90 10.47
N PHE A 84 -13.13 4.12 9.32
CA PHE A 84 -13.95 5.30 9.09
C PHE A 84 -15.18 5.31 9.98
N SER A 85 -15.85 4.18 10.08
CA SER A 85 -17.01 4.07 10.96
C SER A 85 -16.63 4.35 12.40
N SER A 86 -15.47 3.90 12.82
CA SER A 86 -14.96 4.18 14.16
C SER A 86 -14.55 5.64 14.31
N ALA A 87 -13.99 6.22 13.27
CA ALA A 87 -13.56 7.61 13.30
C ALA A 87 -14.73 8.55 13.55
N ASN A 88 -15.90 8.22 13.07
CA ASN A 88 -17.09 9.04 13.32
C ASN A 88 -17.35 9.20 14.81
N ARG A 89 -16.98 8.21 15.60
CA ARG A 89 -17.13 8.29 17.05
C ARG A 89 -16.10 9.21 17.68
N TRP A 90 -14.95 9.35 17.06
CA TRP A 90 -13.88 10.19 17.58
C TRP A 90 -14.17 11.68 17.41
N GLN A 91 -15.07 11.99 16.52
CA GLN A 91 -15.45 13.37 16.22
C GLN A 91 -16.45 13.95 17.20
N LYS A 92 -16.87 13.18 18.14
CA LYS A 92 -17.87 13.62 19.15
C LYS A 92 -17.31 14.64 20.10
#